data_0571c7950b672124cc297b291e07533e
#
_entry.id   0571c7950b672124cc297b291e07533e
#
_cell.length_a   1.000
_cell.length_b   1.000
_cell.length_c   1.000
_cell.angle_alpha   90.00
_cell.angle_beta   90.00
_cell.angle_gamma   90.00
#
_symmetry.space_group_name_H-M   'P 1'
#
loop_
_entity.id
_entity.type
_entity.pdbx_description
1 polymer ?
#
loop_
_entity_poly.entity_id
_entity_poly.type
_entity_poly.pdbx_seq_one_letter_code
_entity_poly.pdbx_strand_id
1 'polypeptide(L)'
;LFAEKLSLRADPSSERLLSIALTYFDNDFLQRNFERFKNQTDNRDLKDSIIKKSFSAYLDKYDTRIFTFDASEKPLFNHSPVSYDTLNTIFSIQGKETSIADLKYFEKSFDKFSYIYKKDVVDTFGVTMGYFIVLSEPKRYKSDALIPELFRQTKELVPEYSPGYYYGVYSNMGLISYYNDYPFPTKLSEKQVPTFEFEVRKHRDYEELWYRHSADKVVVIAKKDN
;
A
#
# COMPACT_ATOMS: atom_id res chain seq x y z
N LEU A 1 -13.00 -19.13 -1.55
CA LEU A 1 -11.89 -19.19 -0.54
C LEU A 1 -10.61 -18.52 -1.03
N PHE A 2 -10.10 -18.84 -2.23
CA PHE A 2 -8.87 -18.22 -2.75
C PHE A 2 -9.10 -16.78 -3.21
N ALA A 3 -10.11 -16.55 -4.04
CA ALA A 3 -10.48 -15.22 -4.50
C ALA A 3 -10.90 -14.30 -3.34
N GLU A 4 -11.57 -14.83 -2.31
CA GLU A 4 -11.91 -14.10 -1.09
C GLU A 4 -10.66 -13.68 -0.32
N LYS A 5 -9.66 -14.57 -0.16
CA LYS A 5 -8.39 -14.22 0.50
C LYS A 5 -7.62 -13.15 -0.25
N LEU A 6 -7.67 -13.16 -1.58
CA LEU A 6 -7.08 -12.10 -2.41
C LEU A 6 -7.76 -10.74 -2.22
N SER A 7 -8.95 -10.69 -1.70
CA SER A 7 -9.74 -9.47 -1.51
C SER A 7 -9.63 -8.82 -0.13
N LEU A 8 -8.83 -9.36 0.79
CA LEU A 8 -8.63 -8.80 2.12
C LEU A 8 -8.14 -7.36 2.06
N ARG A 9 -8.82 -6.47 2.78
CA ARG A 9 -8.64 -5.01 2.71
C ARG A 9 -7.64 -4.42 3.68
N ALA A 10 -7.09 -5.20 4.62
CA ALA A 10 -6.19 -4.69 5.66
C ALA A 10 -5.14 -5.73 6.02
N ASP A 11 -3.97 -5.27 6.43
CA ASP A 11 -2.96 -6.05 7.12
C ASP A 11 -2.93 -5.65 8.62
N PRO A 12 -3.76 -6.30 9.48
CA PRO A 12 -3.86 -5.94 10.89
C PRO A 12 -2.52 -6.03 11.64
N SER A 13 -1.65 -6.93 11.21
CA SER A 13 -0.32 -7.09 11.81
C SER A 13 0.57 -5.90 11.52
N SER A 14 0.58 -5.45 10.27
CA SER A 14 1.33 -4.26 9.84
C SER A 14 0.77 -2.99 10.46
N GLU A 15 -0.55 -2.83 10.52
CA GLU A 15 -1.18 -1.69 11.18
C GLU A 15 -0.84 -1.62 12.67
N ARG A 16 -0.81 -2.76 13.37
CA ARG A 16 -0.42 -2.81 14.77
C ARG A 16 1.04 -2.40 14.98
N LEU A 17 1.96 -2.84 14.13
CA LEU A 17 3.37 -2.45 14.19
C LEU A 17 3.53 -0.95 13.90
N LEU A 18 2.83 -0.43 12.91
CA LEU A 18 2.80 1.01 12.61
C LEU A 18 2.23 1.81 13.76
N SER A 19 1.14 1.36 14.39
CA SER A 19 0.54 2.02 15.56
C SER A 19 1.58 2.21 16.67
N ILE A 20 2.33 1.15 16.99
CA ILE A 20 3.38 1.21 18.01
C ILE A 20 4.46 2.22 17.61
N ALA A 21 4.92 2.17 16.35
CA ALA A 21 5.95 3.08 15.87
C ALA A 21 5.50 4.55 15.90
N LEU A 22 4.26 4.82 15.51
CA LEU A 22 3.70 6.17 15.39
C LEU A 22 3.32 6.80 16.73
N THR A 23 3.15 5.99 17.80
CA THR A 23 2.86 6.50 19.15
C THR A 23 3.96 7.45 19.68
N TYR A 24 5.17 7.30 19.19
CA TYR A 24 6.30 8.16 19.58
C TYR A 24 6.34 9.51 18.85
N PHE A 25 5.49 9.73 17.83
CA PHE A 25 5.49 10.96 17.01
C PHE A 25 4.28 11.83 17.32
N ASP A 26 4.09 12.15 18.60
CA ASP A 26 3.14 13.17 19.01
C ASP A 26 3.63 14.58 18.63
N ASN A 27 2.74 15.55 18.77
CA ASN A 27 3.08 16.94 18.44
C ASN A 27 4.23 17.48 19.32
N ASP A 28 4.30 17.05 20.57
CA ASP A 28 5.34 17.49 21.51
C ASP A 28 6.74 17.05 21.07
N PHE A 29 6.88 15.80 20.64
CA PHE A 29 8.14 15.31 20.10
C PHE A 29 8.52 16.05 18.81
N LEU A 30 7.59 16.17 17.90
CA LEU A 30 7.82 16.80 16.59
C LEU A 30 8.13 18.29 16.75
N GLN A 31 7.38 19.01 17.58
CA GLN A 31 7.61 20.43 17.88
C GLN A 31 9.02 20.66 18.43
N ARG A 32 9.43 19.89 19.46
CA ARG A 32 10.76 20.03 20.10
C ARG A 32 11.91 19.72 19.16
N ASN A 33 11.70 18.85 18.17
CA ASN A 33 12.74 18.44 17.24
C ASN A 33 12.63 19.14 15.87
N PHE A 34 11.64 20.00 15.65
CA PHE A 34 11.35 20.53 14.33
C PHE A 34 12.50 21.34 13.72
N GLU A 35 13.21 22.13 14.54
CA GLU A 35 14.37 22.93 14.10
C GLU A 35 15.51 22.03 13.57
N ARG A 36 15.64 20.81 14.05
CA ARG A 36 16.62 19.84 13.53
C ARG A 36 16.34 19.42 12.10
N PHE A 37 15.06 19.41 11.68
CA PHE A 37 14.72 19.12 10.29
C PHE A 37 15.14 20.23 9.31
N LYS A 38 15.40 21.43 9.79
CA LYS A 38 15.88 22.57 8.99
C LYS A 38 17.40 22.54 8.75
N ASN A 39 18.14 21.69 9.44
CA ASN A 39 19.58 21.46 9.23
C ASN A 39 19.78 20.14 8.48
N GLN A 40 20.60 20.12 7.43
CA GLN A 40 20.76 18.96 6.57
C GLN A 40 21.31 17.72 7.31
N THR A 41 22.34 17.89 8.14
CA THR A 41 22.96 16.79 8.88
C THR A 41 22.04 16.28 9.97
N ASP A 42 21.48 17.18 10.78
CA ASP A 42 20.58 16.83 11.87
C ASP A 42 19.29 16.18 11.36
N ASN A 43 18.75 16.65 10.22
CA ASN A 43 17.58 16.07 9.56
C ASN A 43 17.83 14.62 9.20
N ARG A 44 18.96 14.35 8.52
CA ARG A 44 19.32 12.99 8.11
C ARG A 44 19.48 12.09 9.34
N ASP A 45 20.26 12.52 10.31
CA ASP A 45 20.58 11.72 11.50
C ASP A 45 19.33 11.45 12.35
N LEU A 46 18.43 12.42 12.44
CA LEU A 46 17.16 12.26 13.13
C LEU A 46 16.23 11.29 12.41
N LYS A 47 16.06 11.43 11.08
CA LYS A 47 15.25 10.51 10.29
C LYS A 47 15.78 9.08 10.33
N ASP A 48 17.09 8.89 10.19
CA ASP A 48 17.74 7.58 10.29
C ASP A 48 17.55 6.95 11.68
N SER A 49 17.67 7.75 12.73
CA SER A 49 17.41 7.31 14.10
C SER A 49 15.97 6.88 14.30
N ILE A 50 15.01 7.65 13.78
CA ILE A 50 13.57 7.33 13.82
C ILE A 50 13.32 6.00 13.12
N ILE A 51 13.79 5.86 11.88
CA ILE A 51 13.61 4.63 11.09
C ILE A 51 14.16 3.43 11.84
N LYS A 52 15.40 3.50 12.31
CA LYS A 52 16.05 2.38 12.99
C LYS A 52 15.41 2.00 14.32
N LYS A 53 14.98 2.98 15.11
CA LYS A 53 14.46 2.73 16.47
C LYS A 53 12.97 2.39 16.47
N SER A 54 12.17 3.10 15.68
CA SER A 54 10.72 2.99 15.77
C SER A 54 10.13 2.03 14.74
N PHE A 55 10.76 1.90 13.56
CA PHE A 55 10.25 1.07 12.48
C PHE A 55 11.02 -0.25 12.27
N SER A 56 11.99 -0.61 13.13
CA SER A 56 12.86 -1.78 12.93
C SER A 56 12.08 -3.08 12.67
N ALA A 57 11.05 -3.36 13.45
CA ALA A 57 10.22 -4.55 13.29
C ALA A 57 9.34 -4.54 12.04
N TYR A 58 9.15 -3.37 11.43
CA TYR A 58 8.31 -3.15 10.27
C TYR A 58 9.11 -3.13 8.96
N LEU A 59 10.42 -2.82 9.04
CA LEU A 59 11.31 -2.64 7.90
C LEU A 59 11.52 -3.90 7.06
N ASP A 60 11.30 -5.08 7.60
CA ASP A 60 11.46 -6.33 6.84
C ASP A 60 10.44 -6.45 5.71
N LYS A 61 9.24 -5.89 5.91
CA LYS A 61 8.13 -5.98 4.97
C LYS A 61 7.93 -4.72 4.14
N TYR A 62 8.30 -3.56 4.69
CA TYR A 62 7.99 -2.26 4.11
C TYR A 62 9.24 -1.40 3.93
N ASP A 63 9.26 -0.65 2.83
CA ASP A 63 10.17 0.48 2.63
C ASP A 63 9.50 1.72 3.19
N THR A 64 10.06 2.24 4.30
CA THR A 64 9.50 3.37 5.04
C THR A 64 10.36 4.60 4.84
N ARG A 65 9.73 5.68 4.40
CA ARG A 65 10.38 6.96 4.13
C ARG A 65 9.71 8.08 4.92
N ILE A 66 10.53 8.97 5.47
CA ILE A 66 10.09 10.16 6.21
C ILE A 66 10.30 11.39 5.34
N PHE A 67 9.25 12.17 5.20
CA PHE A 67 9.26 13.46 4.51
C PHE A 67 8.94 14.57 5.51
N THR A 68 9.68 15.67 5.43
CA THR A 68 9.44 16.87 6.22
C THR A 68 9.36 18.06 5.31
N PHE A 69 8.45 18.97 5.62
CA PHE A 69 8.22 20.21 4.87
C PHE A 69 8.09 21.37 5.85
N ASP A 70 8.48 22.58 5.45
CA ASP A 70 8.23 23.79 6.22
C ASP A 70 6.76 24.23 6.12
N ALA A 71 6.42 25.31 6.83
CA ALA A 71 5.05 25.85 6.80
C ALA A 71 4.61 26.36 5.42
N SER A 72 5.53 26.61 4.51
CA SER A 72 5.28 26.99 3.11
C SER A 72 5.33 25.78 2.16
N GLU A 73 5.24 24.55 2.70
CA GLU A 73 5.23 23.29 1.95
C GLU A 73 6.54 23.01 1.18
N LYS A 74 7.62 23.72 1.48
CA LYS A 74 8.92 23.47 0.89
C LYS A 74 9.60 22.26 1.55
N PRO A 75 10.23 21.35 0.76
CA PRO A 75 10.87 20.17 1.30
C PRO A 75 12.09 20.53 2.16
N LEU A 76 12.19 19.87 3.33
CA LEU A 76 13.31 19.96 4.24
C LEU A 76 14.20 18.73 4.08
N PHE A 77 15.17 18.80 3.15
CA PHE A 77 16.19 17.77 2.89
C PHE A 77 15.63 16.33 2.76
N ASN A 78 14.58 16.16 1.97
CA ASN A 78 14.01 14.85 1.69
C ASN A 78 14.88 14.08 0.67
N HIS A 79 15.15 12.80 0.90
CA HIS A 79 15.93 11.97 -0.03
C HIS A 79 15.23 11.75 -1.38
N SER A 80 13.90 11.71 -1.38
CA SER A 80 13.10 11.52 -2.58
C SER A 80 12.45 12.84 -2.99
N PRO A 81 12.44 13.19 -4.28
CA PRO A 81 11.91 14.47 -4.78
C PRO A 81 10.37 14.45 -4.88
N VAL A 82 9.69 13.90 -3.89
CA VAL A 82 8.22 13.90 -3.83
C VAL A 82 7.75 15.20 -3.20
N SER A 83 6.85 15.91 -3.88
CA SER A 83 6.30 17.18 -3.40
C SER A 83 5.29 16.98 -2.26
N TYR A 84 5.09 18.02 -1.45
CA TYR A 84 4.04 18.03 -0.44
C TYR A 84 2.66 17.78 -1.06
N ASP A 85 2.34 18.46 -2.16
CA ASP A 85 1.06 18.31 -2.86
C ASP A 85 0.78 16.86 -3.29
N THR A 86 1.79 16.16 -3.80
CA THR A 86 1.66 14.74 -4.15
C THR A 86 1.33 13.89 -2.94
N LEU A 87 2.04 14.06 -1.82
CA LEU A 87 1.80 13.29 -0.60
C LEU A 87 0.46 13.65 0.04
N ASN A 88 0.09 14.94 0.02
CA ASN A 88 -1.19 15.40 0.53
C ASN A 88 -2.37 14.88 -0.31
N THR A 89 -2.20 14.78 -1.63
CA THR A 89 -3.19 14.16 -2.53
C THR A 89 -3.37 12.67 -2.20
N ILE A 90 -2.28 11.94 -2.00
CA ILE A 90 -2.34 10.53 -1.56
C ILE A 90 -3.10 10.43 -0.23
N PHE A 91 -2.77 11.26 0.74
CA PHE A 91 -3.39 11.24 2.06
C PHE A 91 -4.88 11.62 2.02
N SER A 92 -5.24 12.70 1.31
CA SER A 92 -6.59 13.28 1.36
C SER A 92 -7.56 12.63 0.40
N ILE A 93 -7.10 12.18 -0.78
CA ILE A 93 -7.96 11.69 -1.86
C ILE A 93 -7.89 10.16 -2.00
N GLN A 94 -6.69 9.58 -1.98
CA GLN A 94 -6.51 8.15 -2.19
C GLN A 94 -6.55 7.35 -0.89
N GLY A 95 -6.17 7.99 0.22
CA GLY A 95 -6.07 7.36 1.54
C GLY A 95 -7.44 7.01 2.10
N LYS A 96 -7.55 5.76 2.57
CA LYS A 96 -8.71 5.24 3.31
C LYS A 96 -8.36 5.19 4.80
N GLU A 97 -9.34 5.49 5.64
CA GLU A 97 -9.14 5.55 7.09
C GLU A 97 -8.72 4.19 7.66
N THR A 98 -7.85 4.25 8.66
CA THR A 98 -7.52 3.14 9.53
C THR A 98 -8.14 3.36 10.93
N SER A 99 -7.92 2.42 11.84
CA SER A 99 -8.29 2.62 13.26
C SER A 99 -7.36 3.61 13.99
N ILE A 100 -6.29 4.07 13.34
CA ILE A 100 -5.26 4.93 13.91
C ILE A 100 -5.44 6.35 13.35
N ALA A 101 -5.52 7.33 14.23
CA ALA A 101 -5.63 8.72 13.83
C ALA A 101 -4.42 9.15 12.96
N ASP A 102 -4.68 9.96 11.95
CA ASP A 102 -3.66 10.50 11.03
C ASP A 102 -2.93 9.44 10.18
N LEU A 103 -3.31 8.15 10.27
CA LEU A 103 -2.80 7.06 9.45
C LEU A 103 -3.87 6.58 8.47
N LYS A 104 -3.52 6.56 7.20
CA LYS A 104 -4.39 6.04 6.13
C LYS A 104 -3.67 4.95 5.34
N TYR A 105 -4.45 4.03 4.78
CA TYR A 105 -3.93 3.06 3.81
C TYR A 105 -4.40 3.42 2.41
N PHE A 106 -3.61 3.04 1.41
CA PHE A 106 -3.98 3.17 0.00
C PHE A 106 -3.43 2.00 -0.81
N GLU A 107 -4.09 1.73 -1.93
CA GLU A 107 -3.80 0.57 -2.76
C GLU A 107 -2.93 0.99 -3.94
N LYS A 108 -1.66 0.54 -3.97
CA LYS A 108 -0.79 0.61 -5.16
C LYS A 108 -0.71 -0.72 -5.89
N SER A 109 -0.87 -1.82 -5.17
CA SER A 109 -0.92 -3.18 -5.68
C SER A 109 -1.93 -3.96 -4.86
N PHE A 110 -2.42 -5.04 -5.45
CA PHE A 110 -3.56 -5.78 -4.94
C PHE A 110 -3.37 -6.45 -3.58
N ASP A 111 -2.24 -7.05 -3.36
CA ASP A 111 -1.96 -7.90 -2.20
C ASP A 111 -1.26 -7.17 -1.06
N LYS A 112 -0.89 -5.90 -1.29
CA LYS A 112 -0.09 -5.13 -0.36
C LYS A 112 -0.60 -3.70 -0.25
N PHE A 113 -0.96 -3.33 0.96
CA PHE A 113 -1.37 -1.98 1.29
C PHE A 113 -0.15 -1.11 1.55
N SER A 114 -0.16 0.08 0.99
CA SER A 114 0.74 1.16 1.36
C SER A 114 0.08 2.01 2.42
N TYR A 115 0.87 2.58 3.32
CA TYR A 115 0.38 3.40 4.41
C TYR A 115 1.01 4.78 4.34
N ILE A 116 0.21 5.78 4.69
CA ILE A 116 0.66 7.16 4.81
C ILE A 116 0.16 7.73 6.13
N TYR A 117 1.10 8.27 6.92
CA TYR A 117 0.82 9.03 8.14
C TYR A 117 1.17 10.48 7.89
N LYS A 118 0.30 11.40 8.28
CA LYS A 118 0.54 12.83 8.14
C LYS A 118 0.24 13.55 9.44
N LYS A 119 1.18 14.37 9.89
CA LYS A 119 1.04 15.22 11.07
C LYS A 119 1.37 16.66 10.71
N ASP A 120 0.44 17.56 10.99
CA ASP A 120 0.70 18.99 10.99
C ASP A 120 1.36 19.35 12.31
N VAL A 121 2.59 19.85 12.26
CA VAL A 121 3.36 20.20 13.46
C VAL A 121 3.05 21.65 13.81
N VAL A 122 2.52 21.88 15.00
CA VAL A 122 2.14 23.20 15.48
C VAL A 122 2.96 23.61 16.69
N ASP A 123 3.23 24.89 16.83
CA ASP A 123 3.87 25.46 18.02
C ASP A 123 2.91 25.58 19.20
N THR A 124 3.39 26.12 20.32
CA THR A 124 2.60 26.33 21.55
C THR A 124 1.44 27.30 21.38
N PHE A 125 1.45 28.09 20.31
CA PHE A 125 0.39 29.05 19.98
C PHE A 125 -0.57 28.52 18.92
N GLY A 126 -0.38 27.27 18.45
CA GLY A 126 -1.18 26.64 17.41
C GLY A 126 -0.80 27.07 15.99
N VAL A 127 0.34 27.73 15.79
CA VAL A 127 0.84 28.13 14.48
C VAL A 127 1.57 26.95 13.84
N THR A 128 1.26 26.67 12.57
CA THR A 128 1.89 25.59 11.82
C THR A 128 3.38 25.89 11.60
N MET A 129 4.24 25.00 12.12
CA MET A 129 5.69 25.02 11.91
C MET A 129 6.06 24.30 10.60
N GLY A 130 5.30 23.32 10.22
CA GLY A 130 5.47 22.51 9.03
C GLY A 130 4.78 21.15 9.12
N TYR A 131 5.22 20.19 8.29
CA TYR A 131 4.55 18.92 8.11
C TYR A 131 5.53 17.76 8.23
N PHE A 132 5.09 16.73 8.93
CA PHE A 132 5.79 15.45 9.07
C PHE A 132 4.96 14.34 8.44
N ILE A 133 5.53 13.64 7.45
CA ILE A 133 4.83 12.59 6.70
C ILE A 133 5.68 11.33 6.68
N VAL A 134 5.07 10.19 7.00
CA VAL A 134 5.67 8.87 6.87
C VAL A 134 4.94 8.11 5.78
N LEU A 135 5.68 7.65 4.78
CA LEU A 135 5.18 6.83 3.69
C LEU A 135 5.80 5.44 3.78
N SER A 136 4.98 4.43 3.94
CA SER A 136 5.38 3.03 4.01
C SER A 136 4.81 2.25 2.83
N GLU A 137 5.69 1.79 1.96
CA GLU A 137 5.33 1.01 0.77
C GLU A 137 5.87 -0.41 0.90
N PRO A 138 5.11 -1.43 0.47
CA PRO A 138 5.62 -2.79 0.48
C PRO A 138 6.92 -2.91 -0.30
N LYS A 139 7.90 -3.58 0.28
CA LYS A 139 9.15 -3.85 -0.44
C LYS A 139 8.86 -4.62 -1.71
N ARG A 140 9.34 -4.12 -2.83
CA ARG A 140 9.36 -4.85 -4.08
C ARG A 140 10.52 -5.84 -4.02
N TYR A 141 10.23 -7.06 -3.66
CA TYR A 141 11.20 -8.12 -3.95
C TYR A 141 11.27 -8.22 -5.47
N LYS A 142 12.47 -8.11 -6.04
CA LYS A 142 12.70 -8.48 -7.45
C LYS A 142 12.25 -9.93 -7.55
N SER A 143 11.15 -10.15 -8.21
CA SER A 143 10.52 -11.46 -8.24
C SER A 143 11.10 -12.30 -9.35
N ASP A 144 12.12 -13.05 -9.04
CA ASP A 144 12.20 -14.39 -9.65
C ASP A 144 11.30 -15.39 -8.90
N ALA A 145 10.51 -14.92 -7.93
CA ALA A 145 9.58 -15.74 -7.15
C ALA A 145 8.44 -14.89 -6.56
N LEU A 146 7.61 -14.27 -7.40
CA LEU A 146 6.25 -13.90 -6.98
C LEU A 146 5.34 -15.13 -7.12
N ILE A 147 5.67 -16.16 -6.37
CA ILE A 147 4.63 -17.01 -5.83
C ILE A 147 4.05 -16.18 -4.67
N PRO A 148 2.81 -15.65 -4.75
CA PRO A 148 2.22 -14.98 -3.63
C PRO A 148 2.38 -15.85 -2.39
N GLU A 149 2.75 -15.26 -1.26
CA GLU A 149 2.92 -15.98 0.02
C GLU A 149 1.65 -16.77 0.40
N LEU A 150 0.49 -16.37 -0.16
CA LEU A 150 -0.77 -17.09 -0.17
C LEU A 150 -0.68 -18.51 -0.76
N PHE A 151 0.14 -18.72 -1.79
CA PHE A 151 0.37 -20.06 -2.36
C PHE A 151 1.33 -20.89 -1.51
N ARG A 152 2.17 -20.26 -0.67
CA ARG A 152 3.03 -20.99 0.27
C ARG A 152 2.27 -21.56 1.45
N GLN A 153 1.19 -20.91 1.88
CA GLN A 153 0.35 -21.41 3.00
C GLN A 153 -0.67 -22.46 2.57
N THR A 154 -0.95 -22.57 1.27
CA THR A 154 -1.81 -23.62 0.72
C THR A 154 -1.00 -24.72 0.01
N LYS A 155 0.07 -25.18 0.67
CA LYS A 155 0.92 -26.28 0.17
C LYS A 155 0.18 -27.57 -0.22
N GLU A 156 -1.10 -27.68 0.11
CA GLU A 156 -1.91 -28.86 -0.17
C GLU A 156 -2.89 -28.70 -1.36
N LEU A 157 -3.06 -27.52 -1.95
CA LEU A 157 -4.14 -27.31 -2.94
C LEU A 157 -3.73 -26.69 -4.29
N VAL A 158 -2.50 -26.20 -4.44
CA VAL A 158 -2.00 -25.77 -5.75
C VAL A 158 -0.57 -26.29 -5.91
N PRO A 159 -0.30 -27.13 -6.91
CA PRO A 159 1.08 -27.55 -7.20
C PRO A 159 1.93 -26.28 -7.44
N GLU A 160 3.12 -26.27 -6.88
CA GLU A 160 4.08 -25.15 -6.86
C GLU A 160 4.45 -24.61 -8.26
N TYR A 161 3.97 -25.28 -9.31
CA TYR A 161 4.04 -24.90 -10.72
C TYR A 161 2.82 -25.49 -11.45
N SER A 162 1.67 -24.82 -11.36
CA SER A 162 0.61 -25.11 -12.32
C SER A 162 0.77 -24.12 -13.50
N PRO A 163 1.41 -24.54 -14.58
CA PRO A 163 1.63 -23.68 -15.76
C PRO A 163 0.36 -23.29 -16.50
N GLY A 164 -0.80 -23.54 -15.92
CA GLY A 164 -2.10 -23.33 -16.54
C GLY A 164 -3.02 -22.34 -15.84
N TYR A 165 -2.59 -21.66 -14.76
CA TYR A 165 -3.42 -20.67 -14.10
C TYR A 165 -2.88 -19.25 -14.27
N TYR A 166 -3.79 -18.32 -14.54
CA TYR A 166 -3.54 -16.91 -14.72
C TYR A 166 -4.49 -16.14 -13.81
N TYR A 167 -4.08 -15.03 -13.24
CA TYR A 167 -5.04 -14.17 -12.53
C TYR A 167 -4.82 -12.69 -12.82
N GLY A 168 -5.91 -11.94 -12.83
CA GLY A 168 -5.93 -10.49 -12.92
C GLY A 168 -6.83 -9.91 -11.84
N VAL A 169 -6.41 -8.79 -11.29
CA VAL A 169 -7.14 -8.11 -10.25
C VAL A 169 -7.40 -6.68 -10.64
N TYR A 170 -8.63 -6.28 -10.46
CA TYR A 170 -9.13 -4.97 -10.81
C TYR A 170 -9.59 -4.21 -9.57
N SER A 171 -9.24 -2.93 -9.50
CA SER A 171 -9.81 -1.98 -8.56
C SER A 171 -10.30 -0.76 -9.33
N ASN A 172 -11.52 -0.30 -9.03
CA ASN A 172 -12.17 0.77 -9.78
C ASN A 172 -12.11 0.56 -11.30
N MET A 173 -12.38 -0.68 -11.74
CA MET A 173 -12.33 -1.14 -13.14
C MET A 173 -10.94 -1.15 -13.79
N GLY A 174 -9.89 -0.67 -13.12
CA GLY A 174 -8.52 -0.70 -13.61
C GLY A 174 -7.77 -1.95 -13.16
N LEU A 175 -6.99 -2.57 -14.07
CA LEU A 175 -6.11 -3.69 -13.73
C LEU A 175 -4.97 -3.19 -12.83
N ILE A 176 -4.88 -3.71 -11.63
CA ILE A 176 -3.88 -3.30 -10.63
C ILE A 176 -2.79 -4.35 -10.40
N SER A 177 -3.08 -5.62 -10.71
CA SER A 177 -2.12 -6.71 -10.63
C SER A 177 -2.52 -7.86 -11.55
N TYR A 178 -1.55 -8.57 -12.09
CA TYR A 178 -1.79 -9.79 -12.87
C TYR A 178 -0.61 -10.78 -12.73
N TYR A 179 -0.87 -12.04 -13.03
CA TYR A 179 0.11 -13.12 -13.01
C TYR A 179 0.01 -13.94 -14.29
N ASN A 180 1.17 -14.24 -14.89
CA ASN A 180 1.36 -14.90 -16.16
C ASN A 180 0.83 -14.13 -17.39
N ASP A 181 1.25 -14.54 -18.58
CA ASP A 181 0.92 -13.90 -19.86
C ASP A 181 -0.48 -14.28 -20.34
N TYR A 182 -1.49 -13.77 -19.66
CA TYR A 182 -2.88 -13.81 -20.12
C TYR A 182 -3.30 -12.39 -20.51
N PRO A 183 -4.04 -12.21 -21.62
CA PRO A 183 -4.41 -10.87 -22.11
C PRO A 183 -5.52 -10.24 -21.28
N PHE A 184 -5.26 -9.97 -20.01
CA PHE A 184 -6.20 -9.24 -19.16
C PHE A 184 -6.41 -7.82 -19.68
N PRO A 185 -7.67 -7.37 -19.88
CA PRO A 185 -7.94 -5.97 -20.21
C PRO A 185 -7.33 -5.03 -19.17
N THR A 186 -6.68 -3.97 -19.59
CA THR A 186 -6.14 -2.96 -18.66
C THR A 186 -7.23 -2.20 -17.90
N LYS A 187 -8.44 -2.17 -18.47
CA LYS A 187 -9.63 -1.55 -17.87
C LYS A 187 -10.87 -2.37 -18.22
N LEU A 188 -11.71 -2.63 -17.22
CA LEU A 188 -13.02 -3.25 -17.42
C LEU A 188 -14.04 -2.21 -17.84
N SER A 189 -14.97 -2.60 -18.70
CA SER A 189 -16.21 -1.88 -18.94
C SER A 189 -17.28 -2.31 -17.91
N GLU A 190 -18.31 -1.50 -17.70
CA GLU A 190 -19.42 -1.84 -16.81
C GLU A 190 -20.08 -3.18 -17.17
N LYS A 191 -20.14 -3.50 -18.47
CA LYS A 191 -20.71 -4.77 -18.96
C LYS A 191 -19.86 -6.00 -18.62
N GLN A 192 -18.57 -5.82 -18.35
CA GLN A 192 -17.66 -6.91 -18.00
C GLN A 192 -17.66 -7.19 -16.50
N VAL A 193 -18.10 -6.24 -15.68
CA VAL A 193 -18.21 -6.46 -14.23
C VAL A 193 -19.27 -7.51 -13.95
N PRO A 194 -18.97 -8.57 -13.17
CA PRO A 194 -19.94 -9.61 -12.86
C PRO A 194 -21.16 -9.05 -12.15
N THR A 195 -22.34 -9.52 -12.53
CA THR A 195 -23.61 -9.18 -11.86
C THR A 195 -23.73 -9.93 -10.54
N PHE A 196 -23.25 -11.17 -10.51
CA PHE A 196 -23.22 -12.03 -9.31
C PHE A 196 -21.85 -12.03 -8.67
N GLU A 197 -21.79 -12.51 -7.42
CA GLU A 197 -20.53 -12.64 -6.68
C GLU A 197 -19.50 -13.49 -7.42
N PHE A 198 -19.97 -14.61 -8.02
CA PHE A 198 -19.17 -15.49 -8.87
C PHE A 198 -19.83 -15.69 -10.23
N GLU A 199 -19.03 -15.63 -11.27
CA GLU A 199 -19.46 -15.88 -12.64
C GLU A 199 -18.36 -16.62 -13.41
N VAL A 200 -18.72 -17.72 -14.09
CA VAL A 200 -17.80 -18.48 -14.94
C VAL A 200 -18.05 -18.09 -16.39
N ARG A 201 -17.00 -17.74 -17.10
CA ARG A 201 -17.02 -17.37 -18.53
C ARG A 201 -16.04 -18.22 -19.32
N LYS A 202 -16.38 -18.50 -20.56
CA LYS A 202 -15.45 -19.10 -21.52
C LYS A 202 -14.93 -18.00 -22.44
N HIS A 203 -13.61 -17.91 -22.55
CA HIS A 203 -12.95 -17.00 -23.48
C HIS A 203 -11.90 -17.74 -24.29
N ARG A 204 -12.20 -18.05 -25.57
CA ARG A 204 -11.36 -18.89 -26.44
C ARG A 204 -11.09 -20.25 -25.78
N ASP A 205 -9.80 -20.58 -25.58
CA ASP A 205 -9.32 -21.82 -24.97
C ASP A 205 -9.16 -21.72 -23.44
N TYR A 206 -9.83 -20.75 -22.83
CA TYR A 206 -9.72 -20.51 -21.40
C TYR A 206 -11.09 -20.50 -20.73
N GLU A 207 -11.13 -21.05 -19.53
CA GLU A 207 -12.23 -20.90 -18.59
C GLU A 207 -11.84 -19.82 -17.57
N GLU A 208 -12.67 -18.81 -17.40
CA GLU A 208 -12.45 -17.69 -16.49
C GLU A 208 -13.45 -17.74 -15.35
N LEU A 209 -12.95 -17.69 -14.11
CA LEU A 209 -13.75 -17.45 -12.92
C LEU A 209 -13.64 -15.96 -12.55
N TRP A 210 -14.73 -15.25 -12.63
CA TRP A 210 -14.86 -13.87 -12.22
C TRP A 210 -15.45 -13.81 -10.82
N TYR A 211 -14.74 -13.18 -9.89
CA TYR A 211 -15.18 -12.98 -8.53
C TYR A 211 -15.32 -11.49 -8.24
N ARG A 212 -16.55 -11.07 -7.93
CA ARG A 212 -16.86 -9.70 -7.51
C ARG A 212 -16.87 -9.62 -6.00
N HIS A 213 -15.77 -9.13 -5.43
CA HIS A 213 -15.66 -8.97 -3.99
C HIS A 213 -16.47 -7.77 -3.46
N SER A 214 -16.45 -6.64 -4.20
CA SER A 214 -17.16 -5.40 -3.85
C SER A 214 -17.52 -4.62 -5.11
N ALA A 215 -18.18 -3.49 -4.94
CA ALA A 215 -18.55 -2.63 -6.07
C ALA A 215 -17.32 -2.16 -6.88
N ASP A 216 -16.17 -2.05 -6.22
CA ASP A 216 -14.93 -1.52 -6.77
C ASP A 216 -13.85 -2.58 -7.04
N LYS A 217 -14.08 -3.85 -6.65
CA LYS A 217 -13.05 -4.91 -6.71
C LYS A 217 -13.53 -6.18 -7.41
N VAL A 218 -12.79 -6.58 -8.45
CA VAL A 218 -13.03 -7.80 -9.22
C VAL A 218 -11.72 -8.59 -9.35
N VAL A 219 -11.79 -9.91 -9.16
CA VAL A 219 -10.69 -10.84 -9.40
C VAL A 219 -11.10 -11.78 -10.54
N VAL A 220 -10.21 -11.94 -11.50
CA VAL A 220 -10.41 -12.89 -12.63
C VAL A 220 -9.33 -13.94 -12.54
N ILE A 221 -9.72 -15.21 -12.51
CA ILE A 221 -8.81 -16.34 -12.58
C ILE A 221 -9.10 -17.08 -13.89
N ALA A 222 -8.10 -17.16 -14.75
CA ALA A 222 -8.22 -17.88 -16.02
C ALA A 222 -7.43 -19.20 -15.93
N LYS A 223 -7.99 -20.24 -16.53
CA LYS A 223 -7.38 -21.55 -16.69
C LYS A 223 -7.51 -21.98 -18.14
N LYS A 224 -6.42 -22.48 -18.72
CA LYS A 224 -6.47 -23.03 -20.07
C LYS A 224 -7.26 -24.33 -20.05
N ASP A 225 -8.26 -24.45 -20.95
CA ASP A 225 -8.93 -25.74 -21.19
C ASP A 225 -7.93 -26.73 -21.78
N ASN A 226 -7.82 -27.90 -21.19
CA ASN A 226 -6.98 -29.00 -21.68
C ASN A 226 -7.69 -29.76 -22.83
#